data_377de85e793dbc0828efd5fc79b994f2
#
_entry.id   377de85e793dbc0828efd5fc79b994f2
#
_cell.length_a   1.000
_cell.length_b   1.000
_cell.length_c   1.000
_cell.angle_alpha   90.00
_cell.angle_beta   90.00
_cell.angle_gamma   90.00
#
_symmetry.space_group_name_H-M   'P 1'
#
loop_
_entity.id
_entity.type
_entity.pdbx_description
1 polymer ?
#
loop_
_entity_poly.entity_id
_entity_poly.type
_entity_poly.pdbx_seq_one_letter_code
_entity_poly.pdbx_strand_id
1 'polypeptide(L)'
;CFSRIASTGSFLPKRAVSNEELAQDLAKIGVETSDEWIRTRTGIEQRYLASGEESTTYLASEAAKQALEAGGFSPDEIDLIIVATTTPDSVFPSTACQVQAILGASGAGAFDIQAVCSGFAYALSIADSMIRAGSAKRVLVIGAETLSRVLDWKDRTTCVLFGDGAGAVVLEKSDEPGILASELKADGTRGVHVLAADSHIDGGKVVGDPFIRMDGRLVFKAAVEKMTESARNVLTKANLATNDVDLYIPHQANLRIMNMVREKLGIDEEHLMISVNQHGNTSAASVPLALDKAHRSGRLKRGDLVLLQGVGGGFTWASVLLKF
;
A
#
# COMPACT_ATOMS: atom_id res chain seq x y z
N CYS A 1 -17.46 -8.65 19.14
CA CYS A 1 -16.22 -9.13 18.52
C CYS A 1 -15.71 -8.04 17.60
N PHE A 2 -14.48 -7.65 17.76
CA PHE A 2 -13.77 -6.64 17.00
C PHE A 2 -12.45 -7.23 16.50
N SER A 3 -11.74 -6.49 15.68
CA SER A 3 -10.35 -6.77 15.33
C SER A 3 -9.46 -5.57 15.65
N ARG A 4 -8.18 -5.84 15.91
CA ARG A 4 -7.17 -4.81 16.13
C ARG A 4 -5.85 -5.18 15.45
N ILE A 5 -5.03 -4.20 15.14
CA ILE A 5 -3.66 -4.43 14.71
C ILE A 5 -2.81 -4.79 15.92
N ALA A 6 -2.34 -6.03 15.97
CA ALA A 6 -1.49 -6.54 17.05
C ALA A 6 -0.04 -6.14 16.85
N SER A 7 0.45 -6.24 15.61
CA SER A 7 1.84 -5.91 15.26
C SER A 7 1.98 -5.45 13.82
N THR A 8 3.13 -4.84 13.51
CA THR A 8 3.49 -4.33 12.18
C THR A 8 4.88 -4.80 11.79
N GLY A 9 5.14 -4.88 10.50
CA GLY A 9 6.44 -5.16 9.93
C GLY A 9 6.59 -4.55 8.55
N SER A 10 7.81 -4.37 8.09
CA SER A 10 8.08 -3.82 6.76
C SER A 10 9.41 -4.31 6.23
N PHE A 11 9.57 -4.29 4.92
CA PHE A 11 10.83 -4.63 4.28
C PHE A 11 11.02 -3.83 2.99
N LEU A 12 12.20 -3.27 2.81
CA LEU A 12 12.60 -2.53 1.62
C LEU A 12 13.72 -3.28 0.90
N PRO A 13 13.79 -3.20 -0.45
CA PRO A 13 14.94 -3.67 -1.20
C PRO A 13 16.25 -3.07 -0.68
N LYS A 14 17.36 -3.75 -0.94
CA LYS A 14 18.69 -3.30 -0.48
C LYS A 14 19.15 -2.01 -1.16
N ARG A 15 18.74 -1.79 -2.43
CA ARG A 15 19.20 -0.65 -3.21
C ARG A 15 18.28 0.55 -3.04
N ALA A 16 18.75 1.55 -2.29
CA ALA A 16 18.18 2.88 -2.30
C ALA A 16 18.73 3.67 -3.50
N VAL A 17 17.87 4.37 -4.21
CA VAL A 17 18.22 5.16 -5.42
C VAL A 17 17.74 6.59 -5.22
N SER A 18 18.67 7.54 -5.13
CA SER A 18 18.37 8.96 -5.06
C SER A 18 17.87 9.50 -6.40
N ASN A 19 17.24 10.68 -6.39
CA ASN A 19 16.83 11.34 -7.63
C ASN A 19 18.02 11.64 -8.54
N GLU A 20 19.19 12.00 -7.98
CA GLU A 20 20.41 12.26 -8.72
C GLU A 20 20.92 10.99 -9.42
N GLU A 21 20.97 9.85 -8.70
CA GLU A 21 21.36 8.57 -9.27
C GLU A 21 20.39 8.15 -10.38
N LEU A 22 19.09 8.27 -10.12
CA LEU A 22 18.07 7.96 -11.12
C LEU A 22 18.20 8.84 -12.37
N ALA A 23 18.42 10.14 -12.20
CA ALA A 23 18.60 11.07 -13.31
C ALA A 23 19.84 10.70 -14.15
N GLN A 24 20.94 10.29 -13.53
CA GLN A 24 22.15 9.82 -14.23
C GLN A 24 21.87 8.53 -15.00
N ASP A 25 21.16 7.58 -14.42
CA ASP A 25 20.80 6.33 -15.09
C ASP A 25 19.85 6.56 -16.28
N LEU A 26 18.86 7.42 -16.11
CA LEU A 26 17.93 7.78 -17.19
C LEU A 26 18.60 8.55 -18.34
N ALA A 27 19.57 9.40 -18.02
CA ALA A 27 20.34 10.14 -19.04
C ALA A 27 21.09 9.17 -20.00
N LYS A 28 21.56 8.03 -19.50
CA LYS A 28 22.22 6.99 -20.32
C LYS A 28 21.32 6.40 -21.42
N ILE A 29 20.01 6.47 -21.22
CA ILE A 29 19.01 6.01 -22.20
C ILE A 29 18.25 7.15 -22.88
N GLY A 30 18.76 8.38 -22.75
CA GLY A 30 18.21 9.55 -23.43
C GLY A 30 17.00 10.20 -22.77
N VAL A 31 16.75 9.93 -21.48
CA VAL A 31 15.66 10.53 -20.72
C VAL A 31 16.23 11.61 -19.78
N GLU A 32 15.82 12.85 -19.99
CA GLU A 32 16.26 13.98 -19.19
C GLU A 32 15.33 14.23 -18.00
N THR A 33 15.90 14.29 -16.81
CA THR A 33 15.22 14.68 -15.56
C THR A 33 16.24 15.20 -14.54
N SER A 34 15.77 15.68 -13.40
CA SER A 34 16.61 16.16 -12.31
C SER A 34 15.96 15.96 -10.95
N ASP A 35 16.75 16.00 -9.87
CA ASP A 35 16.23 16.01 -8.51
C ASP A 35 15.21 17.13 -8.32
N GLU A 36 15.53 18.35 -8.74
CA GLU A 36 14.61 19.49 -8.63
C GLU A 36 13.28 19.24 -9.34
N TRP A 37 13.31 18.69 -10.56
CA TRP A 37 12.10 18.38 -11.34
C TRP A 37 11.23 17.33 -10.64
N ILE A 38 11.82 16.28 -10.09
CA ILE A 38 11.10 15.20 -9.41
C ILE A 38 10.55 15.70 -8.08
N ARG A 39 11.40 16.28 -7.25
CA ARG A 39 11.07 16.71 -5.89
C ARG A 39 9.99 17.79 -5.86
N THR A 40 10.07 18.79 -6.72
CA THR A 40 9.09 19.90 -6.76
C THR A 40 7.69 19.41 -7.20
N ARG A 41 7.61 18.35 -8.01
CA ARG A 41 6.33 17.80 -8.49
C ARG A 41 5.74 16.73 -7.61
N THR A 42 6.57 16.02 -6.89
CA THR A 42 6.16 14.78 -6.20
C THR A 42 6.48 14.73 -4.72
N GLY A 43 7.46 15.50 -4.27
CA GLY A 43 8.04 15.40 -2.93
C GLY A 43 8.98 14.20 -2.76
N ILE A 44 9.20 13.40 -3.81
CA ILE A 44 10.06 12.21 -3.76
C ILE A 44 11.53 12.64 -3.87
N GLU A 45 12.38 12.11 -2.99
CA GLU A 45 13.82 12.34 -2.96
C GLU A 45 14.60 11.08 -3.32
N GLN A 46 14.05 9.91 -2.98
CA GLN A 46 14.59 8.60 -3.29
C GLN A 46 13.50 7.53 -3.35
N ARG A 47 13.86 6.35 -3.85
CA ARG A 47 13.07 5.12 -3.83
C ARG A 47 13.98 3.92 -3.65
N TYR A 48 13.37 2.77 -3.39
CA TYR A 48 14.07 1.49 -3.34
C TYR A 48 13.68 0.66 -4.54
N LEU A 49 14.65 0.04 -5.19
CA LEU A 49 14.46 -0.78 -6.37
C LEU A 49 14.95 -2.21 -6.11
N ALA A 50 14.06 -3.17 -6.32
CA ALA A 50 14.35 -4.58 -6.12
C ALA A 50 15.36 -5.10 -7.15
N SER A 51 16.30 -5.92 -6.68
CA SER A 51 17.17 -6.72 -7.54
C SER A 51 16.42 -7.92 -8.13
N GLY A 52 17.07 -8.68 -9.01
CA GLY A 52 16.47 -9.89 -9.58
C GLY A 52 16.10 -10.96 -8.54
N GLU A 53 16.80 -11.00 -7.42
CA GLU A 53 16.56 -11.95 -6.33
C GLU A 53 15.47 -11.48 -5.33
N GLU A 54 15.18 -10.19 -5.30
CA GLU A 54 14.19 -9.58 -4.43
C GLU A 54 12.82 -9.59 -5.10
N SER A 55 12.20 -10.78 -5.16
CA SER A 55 10.85 -10.95 -5.72
C SER A 55 9.77 -10.32 -4.84
N THR A 56 8.57 -10.14 -5.37
CA THR A 56 7.41 -9.69 -4.57
C THR A 56 7.15 -10.64 -3.40
N THR A 57 7.21 -11.94 -3.66
CA THR A 57 7.07 -12.99 -2.63
C THR A 57 8.15 -12.87 -1.56
N TYR A 58 9.40 -12.61 -1.95
CA TYR A 58 10.50 -12.43 -1.00
C TYR A 58 10.25 -11.20 -0.10
N LEU A 59 9.96 -10.04 -0.69
CA LEU A 59 9.69 -8.81 0.07
C LEU A 59 8.50 -8.99 1.03
N ALA A 60 7.42 -9.60 0.54
CA ALA A 60 6.23 -9.90 1.34
C ALA A 60 6.55 -10.82 2.52
N SER A 61 7.35 -11.87 2.29
CA SER A 61 7.75 -12.84 3.32
C SER A 61 8.63 -12.19 4.39
N GLU A 62 9.57 -11.34 4.01
CA GLU A 62 10.44 -10.63 4.96
C GLU A 62 9.65 -9.62 5.82
N ALA A 63 8.72 -8.87 5.22
CA ALA A 63 7.83 -7.99 5.99
C ALA A 63 6.93 -8.78 6.96
N ALA A 64 6.41 -9.92 6.51
CA ALA A 64 5.60 -10.82 7.33
C ALA A 64 6.38 -11.38 8.53
N LYS A 65 7.61 -11.83 8.32
CA LYS A 65 8.49 -12.29 9.41
C LYS A 65 8.70 -11.22 10.47
N GLN A 66 8.93 -9.98 10.06
CA GLN A 66 9.08 -8.86 11.00
C GLN A 66 7.79 -8.58 11.77
N ALA A 67 6.63 -8.65 11.14
CA ALA A 67 5.35 -8.46 11.83
C ALA A 67 5.07 -9.59 12.84
N LEU A 68 5.38 -10.84 12.50
CA LEU A 68 5.24 -11.97 13.40
C LEU A 68 6.20 -11.85 14.59
N GLU A 69 7.47 -11.53 14.35
CA GLU A 69 8.49 -11.34 15.39
C GLU A 69 8.11 -10.20 16.34
N ALA A 70 7.69 -9.06 15.81
CA ALA A 70 7.26 -7.90 16.60
C ALA A 70 6.07 -8.19 17.51
N GLY A 71 5.17 -9.08 17.09
CA GLY A 71 4.01 -9.50 17.88
C GLY A 71 4.28 -10.73 18.77
N GLY A 72 5.43 -11.38 18.62
CA GLY A 72 5.74 -12.63 19.33
C GLY A 72 4.89 -13.81 18.86
N PHE A 73 4.46 -13.80 17.60
CA PHE A 73 3.59 -14.83 17.02
C PHE A 73 4.40 -15.91 16.29
N SER A 74 4.02 -17.17 16.50
CA SER A 74 4.42 -18.28 15.65
C SER A 74 3.62 -18.29 14.34
N PRO A 75 4.21 -18.70 13.20
CA PRO A 75 3.45 -18.88 11.96
C PRO A 75 2.20 -19.79 12.10
N ASP A 76 2.24 -20.79 12.95
CA ASP A 76 1.12 -21.71 13.19
C ASP A 76 -0.09 -21.05 13.88
N GLU A 77 0.08 -19.86 14.42
CA GLU A 77 -1.00 -19.08 15.03
C GLU A 77 -1.78 -18.25 14.02
N ILE A 78 -1.38 -18.25 12.76
CA ILE A 78 -2.04 -17.50 11.67
C ILE A 78 -3.07 -18.38 11.00
N ASP A 79 -4.31 -17.92 10.96
CA ASP A 79 -5.44 -18.63 10.34
C ASP A 79 -5.57 -18.30 8.84
N LEU A 80 -5.12 -17.10 8.44
CA LEU A 80 -5.32 -16.58 7.09
C LEU A 80 -4.19 -15.61 6.71
N ILE A 81 -3.74 -15.70 5.46
CA ILE A 81 -2.80 -14.76 4.85
C ILE A 81 -3.47 -14.11 3.65
N ILE A 82 -3.53 -12.77 3.65
CA ILE A 82 -4.03 -11.98 2.52
C ILE A 82 -2.90 -11.09 2.03
N VAL A 83 -2.54 -11.22 0.75
CA VAL A 83 -1.56 -10.36 0.10
C VAL A 83 -2.25 -9.45 -0.91
N ALA A 84 -2.10 -8.15 -0.73
CA ALA A 84 -2.49 -7.15 -1.72
C ALA A 84 -1.30 -6.84 -2.63
N THR A 85 -1.41 -7.16 -3.91
CA THR A 85 -0.37 -6.91 -4.91
C THR A 85 -0.94 -6.80 -6.31
N THR A 86 -0.31 -5.98 -7.16
CA THR A 86 -0.55 -5.92 -8.61
C THR A 86 0.64 -6.44 -9.40
N THR A 87 1.71 -6.81 -8.70
CA THR A 87 2.97 -7.31 -9.28
C THR A 87 3.34 -8.68 -8.70
N PRO A 88 2.44 -9.69 -8.79
CA PRO A 88 2.77 -11.03 -8.35
C PRO A 88 3.92 -11.60 -9.18
N ASP A 89 4.67 -12.53 -8.61
CA ASP A 89 5.79 -13.18 -9.33
C ASP A 89 5.29 -14.18 -10.38
N SER A 90 4.08 -14.67 -10.23
CA SER A 90 3.44 -15.61 -11.16
C SER A 90 1.93 -15.40 -11.20
N VAL A 91 1.29 -15.83 -12.27
CA VAL A 91 -0.18 -15.78 -12.43
C VAL A 91 -0.87 -16.61 -11.33
N PHE A 92 -0.34 -17.80 -11.10
CA PHE A 92 -0.64 -18.69 -9.97
C PHE A 92 0.57 -19.63 -9.75
N PRO A 93 0.80 -20.17 -8.53
CA PRO A 93 0.02 -19.95 -7.31
C PRO A 93 0.08 -18.49 -6.86
N SER A 94 -0.86 -18.10 -5.98
CA SER A 94 -0.89 -16.76 -5.42
C SER A 94 0.37 -16.43 -4.62
N THR A 95 0.71 -15.16 -4.54
CA THR A 95 1.80 -14.68 -3.69
C THR A 95 1.57 -15.10 -2.24
N ALA A 96 0.34 -15.04 -1.74
CA ALA A 96 -0.02 -15.45 -0.39
C ALA A 96 0.26 -16.95 -0.13
N CYS A 97 -0.02 -17.84 -1.11
CA CYS A 97 0.31 -19.26 -0.99
C CYS A 97 1.83 -19.49 -0.91
N GLN A 98 2.61 -18.74 -1.68
CA GLN A 98 4.07 -18.84 -1.64
C GLN A 98 4.64 -18.31 -0.31
N VAL A 99 4.10 -17.19 0.19
CA VAL A 99 4.44 -16.65 1.52
C VAL A 99 4.09 -17.67 2.62
N GLN A 100 2.91 -18.28 2.55
CA GLN A 100 2.47 -19.30 3.50
C GLN A 100 3.49 -20.46 3.60
N ALA A 101 3.98 -20.95 2.46
CA ALA A 101 4.98 -22.00 2.42
C ALA A 101 6.33 -21.55 3.01
N ILE A 102 6.79 -20.34 2.67
CA ILE A 102 8.06 -19.79 3.17
C ILE A 102 8.01 -19.59 4.68
N LEU A 103 6.89 -19.12 5.23
CA LEU A 103 6.72 -18.92 6.67
C LEU A 103 6.52 -20.23 7.44
N GLY A 104 6.13 -21.31 6.77
CA GLY A 104 5.72 -22.55 7.42
C GLY A 104 4.37 -22.47 8.13
N ALA A 105 3.49 -21.56 7.72
CA ALA A 105 2.15 -21.37 8.29
C ALA A 105 1.16 -22.40 7.74
N SER A 106 1.40 -23.69 7.98
CA SER A 106 0.78 -24.83 7.30
C SER A 106 -0.74 -24.95 7.47
N GLY A 107 -1.29 -24.35 8.54
CA GLY A 107 -2.74 -24.33 8.81
C GLY A 107 -3.48 -23.14 8.22
N ALA A 108 -2.78 -22.15 7.68
CA ALA A 108 -3.38 -20.91 7.20
C ALA A 108 -4.00 -21.07 5.81
N GLY A 109 -5.20 -20.50 5.62
CA GLY A 109 -5.71 -20.18 4.29
C GLY A 109 -4.90 -19.05 3.67
N ALA A 110 -4.82 -18.97 2.34
CA ALA A 110 -4.02 -17.96 1.68
C ALA A 110 -4.60 -17.55 0.33
N PHE A 111 -4.71 -16.24 0.07
CA PHE A 111 -5.13 -15.70 -1.22
C PHE A 111 -4.62 -14.28 -1.43
N ASP A 112 -4.50 -13.89 -2.71
CA ASP A 112 -4.18 -12.52 -3.11
C ASP A 112 -5.45 -11.73 -3.40
N ILE A 113 -5.35 -10.41 -3.23
CA ILE A 113 -6.34 -9.46 -3.75
C ILE A 113 -5.64 -8.41 -4.62
N GLN A 114 -6.40 -7.85 -5.56
CA GLN A 114 -5.93 -6.77 -6.41
C GLN A 114 -6.91 -5.60 -6.38
N ALA A 115 -6.49 -4.50 -5.78
CA ALA A 115 -7.14 -3.20 -5.85
C ALA A 115 -6.10 -2.08 -5.99
N VAL A 116 -4.97 -2.40 -6.61
CA VAL A 116 -3.81 -1.54 -6.88
C VAL A 116 -3.38 -0.82 -5.60
N CYS A 117 -3.28 0.51 -5.63
CA CYS A 117 -2.81 1.29 -4.47
C CYS A 117 -3.82 1.30 -3.29
N SER A 118 -5.06 0.89 -3.51
CA SER A 118 -6.06 0.70 -2.45
C SER A 118 -5.97 -0.69 -1.80
N GLY A 119 -5.14 -1.58 -2.34
CA GLY A 119 -5.15 -3.00 -2.03
C GLY A 119 -5.00 -3.31 -0.54
N PHE A 120 -4.09 -2.63 0.16
CA PHE A 120 -3.89 -2.88 1.59
C PHE A 120 -5.13 -2.51 2.43
N ALA A 121 -5.76 -1.36 2.16
CA ALA A 121 -6.98 -0.95 2.86
C ALA A 121 -8.15 -1.91 2.57
N TYR A 122 -8.25 -2.41 1.33
CA TYR A 122 -9.20 -3.46 0.98
C TYR A 122 -8.92 -4.76 1.77
N ALA A 123 -7.67 -5.22 1.78
CA ALA A 123 -7.26 -6.44 2.48
C ALA A 123 -7.53 -6.35 3.98
N LEU A 124 -7.24 -5.20 4.59
CA LEU A 124 -7.47 -4.96 6.01
C LEU A 124 -8.98 -5.00 6.36
N SER A 125 -9.82 -4.41 5.52
CA SER A 125 -11.29 -4.46 5.69
C SER A 125 -11.85 -5.88 5.51
N ILE A 126 -11.32 -6.66 4.56
CA ILE A 126 -11.70 -8.07 4.38
C ILE A 126 -11.30 -8.88 5.61
N ALA A 127 -10.08 -8.70 6.11
CA ALA A 127 -9.58 -9.38 7.29
C ALA A 127 -10.44 -9.07 8.54
N ASP A 128 -10.80 -7.80 8.76
CA ASP A 128 -11.73 -7.39 9.82
C ASP A 128 -13.07 -8.12 9.71
N SER A 129 -13.64 -8.16 8.49
CA SER A 129 -14.91 -8.82 8.24
C SER A 129 -14.85 -10.33 8.54
N MET A 130 -13.77 -11.00 8.17
CA MET A 130 -13.58 -12.44 8.43
C MET A 130 -13.39 -12.72 9.92
N ILE A 131 -12.69 -11.86 10.64
CA ILE A 131 -12.56 -11.98 12.10
C ILE A 131 -13.90 -11.77 12.79
N ARG A 132 -14.65 -10.73 12.40
CA ARG A 132 -15.97 -10.45 12.97
C ARG A 132 -16.98 -11.57 12.68
N ALA A 133 -16.91 -12.19 11.51
CA ALA A 133 -17.74 -13.34 11.14
C ALA A 133 -17.32 -14.63 11.87
N GLY A 134 -16.19 -14.65 12.56
CA GLY A 134 -15.67 -15.82 13.26
C GLY A 134 -14.96 -16.83 12.35
N SER A 135 -14.69 -16.48 11.09
CA SER A 135 -14.00 -17.34 10.13
C SER A 135 -12.49 -17.41 10.36
N ALA A 136 -11.91 -16.40 11.04
CA ALA A 136 -10.52 -16.36 11.44
C ALA A 136 -10.39 -15.67 12.80
N LYS A 137 -9.32 -15.98 13.52
CA LYS A 137 -8.96 -15.28 14.78
C LYS A 137 -7.76 -14.35 14.58
N ARG A 138 -6.83 -14.75 13.72
CA ARG A 138 -5.60 -14.00 13.45
C ARG A 138 -5.28 -14.04 11.96
N VAL A 139 -5.16 -12.87 11.35
CA VAL A 139 -4.94 -12.69 9.92
C VAL A 139 -3.66 -11.90 9.69
N LEU A 140 -2.78 -12.43 8.85
CA LEU A 140 -1.61 -11.72 8.35
C LEU A 140 -2.01 -10.98 7.07
N VAL A 141 -1.93 -9.65 7.10
CA VAL A 141 -2.32 -8.78 5.98
C VAL A 141 -1.07 -8.09 5.45
N ILE A 142 -0.78 -8.30 4.18
CA ILE A 142 0.46 -7.84 3.53
C ILE A 142 0.11 -6.99 2.31
N GLY A 143 0.81 -5.87 2.13
CA GLY A 143 0.89 -5.15 0.87
C GLY A 143 2.32 -5.24 0.35
N ALA A 144 2.52 -5.72 -0.88
CA ALA A 144 3.84 -5.94 -1.46
C ALA A 144 3.84 -5.65 -2.96
N GLU A 145 4.88 -4.97 -3.42
CA GLU A 145 5.00 -4.57 -4.82
C GLU A 145 6.45 -4.56 -5.32
N THR A 146 6.64 -4.96 -6.57
CA THR A 146 7.85 -4.73 -7.36
C THR A 146 7.52 -3.96 -8.63
N LEU A 147 7.09 -2.71 -8.45
CA LEU A 147 6.61 -1.85 -9.55
C LEU A 147 7.71 -1.51 -10.56
N SER A 148 8.97 -1.53 -10.14
CA SER A 148 10.12 -1.31 -11.02
C SER A 148 10.16 -2.25 -12.24
N ARG A 149 9.52 -3.42 -12.13
CA ARG A 149 9.43 -4.43 -13.21
C ARG A 149 8.41 -4.10 -14.30
N VAL A 150 7.47 -3.21 -14.00
CA VAL A 150 6.39 -2.82 -14.91
C VAL A 150 6.43 -1.32 -15.24
N LEU A 151 7.60 -0.70 -15.13
CA LEU A 151 7.84 0.68 -15.53
C LEU A 151 8.47 0.75 -16.91
N ASP A 152 7.93 1.63 -17.75
CA ASP A 152 8.63 2.09 -18.95
C ASP A 152 9.66 3.15 -18.52
N TRP A 153 10.92 2.75 -18.44
CA TRP A 153 12.02 3.63 -18.04
C TRP A 153 12.28 4.79 -19.02
N LYS A 154 11.65 4.77 -20.20
CA LYS A 154 11.67 5.89 -21.16
C LYS A 154 10.56 6.91 -20.92
N ASP A 155 9.59 6.58 -20.05
CA ASP A 155 8.53 7.50 -19.66
C ASP A 155 8.81 8.13 -18.30
N ARG A 156 9.45 9.32 -18.29
CA ARG A 156 9.76 10.02 -17.05
C ARG A 156 8.52 10.46 -16.26
N THR A 157 7.33 10.44 -16.85
CA THR A 157 6.10 10.83 -16.13
C THR A 157 5.65 9.75 -15.15
N THR A 158 6.12 8.52 -15.32
CA THR A 158 5.82 7.38 -14.46
C THR A 158 7.05 6.83 -13.74
N CYS A 159 8.18 6.62 -14.43
CA CYS A 159 9.32 5.91 -13.86
C CYS A 159 10.00 6.61 -12.67
N VAL A 160 9.80 7.92 -12.52
CA VAL A 160 10.33 8.69 -11.38
C VAL A 160 9.48 8.59 -10.12
N LEU A 161 8.26 8.06 -10.22
CA LEU A 161 7.27 8.04 -9.14
C LEU A 161 7.37 6.80 -8.26
N PHE A 162 7.57 5.64 -8.85
CA PHE A 162 7.33 4.34 -8.21
C PHE A 162 8.59 3.75 -7.59
N GLY A 163 8.38 2.98 -6.54
CA GLY A 163 9.39 2.18 -5.87
C GLY A 163 8.82 0.83 -5.44
N ASP A 164 9.68 -0.01 -4.87
CA ASP A 164 9.39 -1.37 -4.46
C ASP A 164 9.44 -1.49 -2.93
N GLY A 165 8.72 -2.43 -2.39
CA GLY A 165 8.72 -2.71 -0.96
C GLY A 165 7.55 -3.56 -0.51
N ALA A 166 7.51 -3.86 0.78
CA ALA A 166 6.43 -4.57 1.42
C ALA A 166 6.20 -4.08 2.85
N GLY A 167 4.96 -4.10 3.28
CA GLY A 167 4.56 -3.90 4.66
C GLY A 167 3.52 -4.93 5.07
N ALA A 168 3.49 -5.27 6.35
CA ALA A 168 2.61 -6.28 6.89
C ALA A 168 2.06 -5.89 8.25
N VAL A 169 0.87 -6.35 8.57
CA VAL A 169 0.31 -6.30 9.91
C VAL A 169 -0.27 -7.65 10.29
N VAL A 170 -0.24 -7.95 11.58
CA VAL A 170 -1.05 -9.03 12.15
C VAL A 170 -2.31 -8.39 12.73
N LEU A 171 -3.45 -8.75 12.19
CA LEU A 171 -4.77 -8.37 12.69
C LEU A 171 -5.33 -9.50 13.52
N GLU A 172 -5.77 -9.24 14.73
CA GLU A 172 -6.29 -10.27 15.62
C GLU A 172 -7.68 -9.92 16.17
N LYS A 173 -8.39 -10.96 16.57
CA LYS A 173 -9.66 -10.82 17.30
C LYS A 173 -9.43 -10.04 18.61
N SER A 174 -10.34 -9.12 18.92
CA SER A 174 -10.30 -8.29 20.12
C SER A 174 -11.68 -8.16 20.74
N ASP A 175 -11.70 -7.99 22.04
CA ASP A 175 -12.94 -7.64 22.79
C ASP A 175 -13.17 -6.13 22.79
N GLU A 176 -12.15 -5.34 22.52
CA GLU A 176 -12.23 -3.89 22.36
C GLU A 176 -12.16 -3.48 20.89
N PRO A 177 -12.80 -2.36 20.51
CA PRO A 177 -12.76 -1.86 19.15
C PRO A 177 -11.34 -1.46 18.71
N GLY A 178 -10.85 -2.07 17.64
CA GLY A 178 -9.68 -1.62 16.90
C GLY A 178 -10.13 -0.98 15.59
N ILE A 179 -10.54 -1.78 14.58
CA ILE A 179 -11.14 -1.21 13.36
C ILE A 179 -12.55 -0.73 13.67
N LEU A 180 -12.80 0.57 13.46
CA LEU A 180 -14.06 1.24 13.80
C LEU A 180 -15.00 1.32 12.61
N ALA A 181 -14.47 1.67 11.44
CA ALA A 181 -15.23 1.80 10.20
C ALA A 181 -14.33 1.59 8.98
N SER A 182 -14.92 1.10 7.91
CA SER A 182 -14.27 1.03 6.61
C SER A 182 -15.24 1.36 5.48
N GLU A 183 -14.67 1.77 4.35
CA GLU A 183 -15.37 1.96 3.10
C GLU A 183 -14.50 1.49 1.94
N LEU A 184 -15.07 0.66 1.07
CA LEU A 184 -14.45 0.16 -0.17
C LEU A 184 -15.32 0.58 -1.34
N LYS A 185 -14.73 1.21 -2.34
CA LYS A 185 -15.43 1.72 -3.52
C LYS A 185 -14.60 1.54 -4.79
N ALA A 186 -15.29 1.49 -5.93
CA ALA A 186 -14.67 1.45 -7.24
C ALA A 186 -15.53 2.19 -8.28
N ASP A 187 -14.88 2.69 -9.32
CA ASP A 187 -15.49 3.19 -10.55
C ASP A 187 -14.74 2.60 -11.75
N GLY A 188 -15.19 1.45 -12.21
CA GLY A 188 -14.55 0.71 -13.32
C GLY A 188 -14.64 1.42 -14.67
N THR A 189 -15.51 2.45 -14.80
CA THR A 189 -15.63 3.19 -16.06
C THR A 189 -14.44 4.10 -16.35
N ARG A 190 -13.64 4.42 -15.33
CA ARG A 190 -12.48 5.32 -15.45
C ARG A 190 -11.14 4.58 -15.52
N GLY A 191 -11.09 3.33 -15.08
CA GLY A 191 -9.84 2.62 -14.80
C GLY A 191 -8.85 2.59 -15.95
N VAL A 192 -9.26 2.07 -17.08
CA VAL A 192 -8.37 1.82 -18.25
C VAL A 192 -7.83 3.11 -18.91
N HIS A 193 -8.45 4.25 -18.63
CA HIS A 193 -8.05 5.54 -19.22
C HIS A 193 -7.21 6.40 -18.28
N VAL A 194 -7.14 6.04 -16.99
CA VAL A 194 -6.55 6.90 -15.97
C VAL A 194 -5.26 6.32 -15.42
N LEU A 195 -5.27 5.03 -15.09
CA LEU A 195 -4.11 4.30 -14.58
C LEU A 195 -4.28 2.81 -14.87
N ALA A 196 -3.47 2.27 -15.75
CA ALA A 196 -3.56 0.87 -16.17
C ALA A 196 -2.20 0.30 -16.58
N ALA A 197 -2.10 -1.02 -16.52
CA ALA A 197 -1.10 -1.81 -17.21
C ALA A 197 -1.86 -2.89 -17.99
N ASP A 198 -1.77 -2.85 -19.31
CA ASP A 198 -2.58 -3.68 -20.21
C ASP A 198 -1.76 -4.86 -20.75
N SER A 199 -1.58 -5.88 -19.92
CA SER A 199 -1.01 -7.15 -20.37
C SER A 199 -1.91 -8.32 -19.97
N HIS A 200 -2.00 -9.32 -20.84
CA HIS A 200 -2.77 -10.53 -20.60
C HIS A 200 -2.11 -11.73 -21.28
N ILE A 201 -2.56 -12.91 -20.94
CA ILE A 201 -2.09 -14.14 -21.57
C ILE A 201 -3.10 -14.56 -22.63
N ASP A 202 -2.62 -14.69 -23.87
CA ASP A 202 -3.37 -15.23 -25.00
C ASP A 202 -2.51 -16.21 -25.80
N GLY A 203 -3.08 -17.37 -26.15
CA GLY A 203 -2.39 -18.40 -26.90
C GLY A 203 -1.05 -18.86 -26.29
N GLY A 204 -0.91 -18.81 -24.96
CA GLY A 204 0.31 -19.16 -24.21
C GLY A 204 1.42 -18.09 -24.25
N LYS A 205 1.10 -16.89 -24.70
CA LYS A 205 2.03 -15.75 -24.76
C LYS A 205 1.49 -14.58 -23.94
N VAL A 206 2.41 -13.78 -23.41
CA VAL A 206 2.06 -12.46 -22.86
C VAL A 206 1.83 -11.51 -24.02
N VAL A 207 0.67 -10.89 -24.05
CA VAL A 207 0.24 -9.94 -25.09
C VAL A 207 -0.09 -8.62 -24.41
N GLY A 208 0.07 -7.50 -25.14
CA GLY A 208 -0.20 -6.15 -24.67
C GLY A 208 1.03 -5.44 -24.12
N ASP A 209 0.82 -4.27 -23.54
CA ASP A 209 1.86 -3.44 -22.94
C ASP A 209 1.86 -3.68 -21.41
N PRO A 210 2.94 -4.29 -20.86
CA PRO A 210 3.01 -4.57 -19.43
C PRO A 210 3.29 -3.33 -18.59
N PHE A 211 3.57 -2.19 -19.21
CA PHE A 211 4.02 -1.00 -18.52
C PHE A 211 2.86 -0.19 -17.94
N ILE A 212 3.09 0.42 -16.78
CA ILE A 212 2.15 1.35 -16.18
C ILE A 212 2.00 2.57 -17.08
N ARG A 213 0.76 2.88 -17.44
CA ARG A 213 0.36 4.11 -18.15
C ARG A 213 -0.57 4.91 -17.25
N MET A 214 -0.35 6.21 -17.17
CA MET A 214 -1.08 7.07 -16.23
C MET A 214 -1.36 8.45 -16.82
N ASP A 215 -2.61 8.91 -16.72
CA ASP A 215 -2.93 10.33 -16.85
C ASP A 215 -2.86 11.00 -15.46
N GLY A 216 -1.74 11.63 -15.17
CA GLY A 216 -1.47 12.20 -13.84
C GLY A 216 -2.45 13.30 -13.43
N ARG A 217 -3.06 14.03 -14.40
CA ARG A 217 -4.04 15.07 -14.12
C ARG A 217 -5.38 14.47 -13.68
N LEU A 218 -5.82 13.45 -14.37
CA LEU A 218 -7.07 12.75 -14.04
C LEU A 218 -6.92 11.98 -12.73
N VAL A 219 -5.77 11.32 -12.51
CA VAL A 219 -5.44 10.66 -11.23
C VAL A 219 -5.49 11.67 -10.09
N PHE A 220 -4.84 12.81 -10.21
CA PHE A 220 -4.83 13.85 -9.17
C PHE A 220 -6.25 14.28 -8.78
N LYS A 221 -7.06 14.64 -9.77
CA LYS A 221 -8.43 15.10 -9.54
C LYS A 221 -9.29 14.04 -8.86
N ALA A 222 -9.26 12.81 -9.38
CA ALA A 222 -10.04 11.71 -8.84
C ALA A 222 -9.59 11.32 -7.43
N ALA A 223 -8.27 11.27 -7.19
CA ALA A 223 -7.72 10.94 -5.88
C ALA A 223 -8.15 11.95 -4.82
N VAL A 224 -8.00 13.25 -5.08
CA VAL A 224 -8.37 14.31 -4.13
C VAL A 224 -9.87 14.25 -3.81
N GLU A 225 -10.72 14.09 -4.83
CA GLU A 225 -12.18 14.00 -4.65
C GLU A 225 -12.55 12.77 -3.80
N LYS A 226 -12.12 11.58 -4.24
CA LYS A 226 -12.56 10.31 -3.63
C LYS A 226 -11.97 10.06 -2.26
N MET A 227 -10.73 10.44 -2.02
CA MET A 227 -10.14 10.33 -0.68
C MET A 227 -10.81 11.29 0.31
N THR A 228 -11.10 12.51 -0.09
CA THR A 228 -11.80 13.47 0.79
C THR A 228 -13.21 13.00 1.14
N GLU A 229 -13.96 12.52 0.16
CA GLU A 229 -15.32 11.97 0.35
C GLU A 229 -15.29 10.74 1.28
N SER A 230 -14.45 9.77 0.98
CA SER A 230 -14.35 8.52 1.72
C SER A 230 -13.89 8.70 3.17
N ALA A 231 -12.96 9.63 3.42
CA ALA A 231 -12.53 9.98 4.78
C ALA A 231 -13.71 10.49 5.62
N ARG A 232 -14.50 11.42 5.07
CA ARG A 232 -15.70 11.94 5.75
C ARG A 232 -16.73 10.86 6.01
N ASN A 233 -16.91 9.94 5.08
CA ASN A 233 -17.87 8.85 5.21
C ASN A 233 -17.51 7.90 6.37
N VAL A 234 -16.25 7.49 6.51
CA VAL A 234 -15.85 6.59 7.61
C VAL A 234 -15.86 7.30 8.97
N LEU A 235 -15.50 8.57 9.03
CA LEU A 235 -15.61 9.39 10.24
C LEU A 235 -17.06 9.51 10.68
N THR A 236 -17.97 9.84 9.75
CA THR A 236 -19.41 9.91 10.03
C THR A 236 -19.97 8.58 10.51
N LYS A 237 -19.58 7.45 9.88
CA LYS A 237 -20.00 6.10 10.33
C LYS A 237 -19.57 5.79 11.75
N ALA A 238 -18.43 6.32 12.19
CA ALA A 238 -17.91 6.14 13.53
C ALA A 238 -18.37 7.21 14.54
N ASN A 239 -19.18 8.19 14.12
CA ASN A 239 -19.57 9.37 14.90
C ASN A 239 -18.35 10.16 15.42
N LEU A 240 -17.33 10.31 14.58
CA LEU A 240 -16.09 11.03 14.86
C LEU A 240 -15.91 12.19 13.87
N ALA A 241 -15.08 13.16 14.25
CA ALA A 241 -14.70 14.31 13.43
C ALA A 241 -13.25 14.20 12.96
N THR A 242 -12.88 15.03 11.98
CA THR A 242 -11.49 15.08 11.47
C THR A 242 -10.48 15.47 12.55
N ASN A 243 -10.89 16.32 13.52
CA ASN A 243 -10.05 16.75 14.63
C ASN A 243 -9.77 15.64 15.67
N ASP A 244 -10.51 14.53 15.60
CA ASP A 244 -10.27 13.38 16.48
C ASP A 244 -9.13 12.49 15.93
N VAL A 245 -8.72 12.69 14.68
CA VAL A 245 -7.67 11.88 14.02
C VAL A 245 -6.30 12.28 14.55
N ASP A 246 -5.65 11.36 15.25
CA ASP A 246 -4.28 11.55 15.75
C ASP A 246 -3.23 11.39 14.67
N LEU A 247 -3.44 10.47 13.72
CA LEU A 247 -2.54 10.25 12.60
C LEU A 247 -3.29 9.89 11.31
N TYR A 248 -3.04 10.68 10.27
CA TYR A 248 -3.53 10.42 8.92
C TYR A 248 -2.43 9.77 8.08
N ILE A 249 -2.67 8.55 7.63
CA ILE A 249 -1.76 7.76 6.79
C ILE A 249 -2.43 7.48 5.44
N PRO A 250 -2.38 8.42 4.48
CA PRO A 250 -2.86 8.18 3.13
C PRO A 250 -1.88 7.32 2.33
N HIS A 251 -2.37 6.74 1.24
CA HIS A 251 -1.51 6.24 0.18
C HIS A 251 -0.45 7.28 -0.19
N GLN A 252 0.81 6.87 -0.18
CA GLN A 252 1.97 7.70 -0.45
C GLN A 252 2.17 7.85 -1.96
N ALA A 253 1.21 8.50 -2.62
CA ALA A 253 1.21 8.67 -4.08
C ALA A 253 2.19 9.75 -4.53
N ASN A 254 1.96 10.95 -4.08
CA ASN A 254 2.86 12.10 -4.11
C ASN A 254 2.40 13.12 -3.07
N LEU A 255 3.33 13.95 -2.63
CA LEU A 255 3.10 14.90 -1.53
C LEU A 255 2.00 15.94 -1.86
N ARG A 256 1.84 16.31 -3.13
CA ARG A 256 0.83 17.31 -3.54
C ARG A 256 -0.59 16.78 -3.36
N ILE A 257 -0.85 15.52 -3.73
CA ILE A 257 -2.16 14.87 -3.49
C ILE A 257 -2.41 14.77 -1.99
N MET A 258 -1.41 14.28 -1.23
CA MET A 258 -1.52 14.08 0.22
C MET A 258 -1.87 15.38 0.94
N ASN A 259 -1.16 16.46 0.64
CA ASN A 259 -1.41 17.77 1.22
C ASN A 259 -2.79 18.33 0.83
N MET A 260 -3.19 18.21 -0.43
CA MET A 260 -4.48 18.70 -0.88
C MET A 260 -5.65 18.00 -0.16
N VAL A 261 -5.57 16.68 0.03
CA VAL A 261 -6.59 15.92 0.78
C VAL A 261 -6.59 16.34 2.25
N ARG A 262 -5.41 16.42 2.87
CA ARG A 262 -5.25 16.86 4.26
C ARG A 262 -5.89 18.24 4.49
N GLU A 263 -5.59 19.21 3.62
CA GLU A 263 -6.14 20.57 3.70
C GLU A 263 -7.67 20.58 3.57
N LYS A 264 -8.21 19.82 2.61
CA LYS A 264 -9.68 19.69 2.42
C LYS A 264 -10.38 19.03 3.62
N LEU A 265 -9.68 18.19 4.36
CA LEU A 265 -10.18 17.56 5.58
C LEU A 265 -9.98 18.45 6.81
N GLY A 266 -9.16 19.49 6.73
CA GLY A 266 -8.81 20.33 7.88
C GLY A 266 -7.93 19.63 8.90
N ILE A 267 -7.13 18.64 8.45
CA ILE A 267 -6.14 17.95 9.28
C ILE A 267 -4.84 18.75 9.28
N ASP A 268 -4.25 19.03 10.44
CA ASP A 268 -3.01 19.75 10.56
C ASP A 268 -1.83 18.94 10.02
N GLU A 269 -0.80 19.64 9.53
CA GLU A 269 0.36 19.01 8.88
C GLU A 269 1.10 18.03 9.80
N GLU A 270 1.15 18.31 11.08
CA GLU A 270 1.78 17.45 12.09
C GLU A 270 1.08 16.09 12.26
N HIS A 271 -0.18 15.97 11.85
CA HIS A 271 -0.95 14.72 11.88
C HIS A 271 -0.84 13.93 10.57
N LEU A 272 -0.13 14.44 9.56
CA LEU A 272 0.11 13.72 8.29
C LEU A 272 1.36 12.86 8.38
N MET A 273 1.23 11.56 8.10
CA MET A 273 2.39 10.69 7.92
C MET A 273 2.93 10.83 6.51
N ILE A 274 4.23 11.12 6.40
CA ILE A 274 4.95 11.26 5.14
C ILE A 274 6.08 10.22 5.11
N SER A 275 6.07 9.36 4.11
CA SER A 275 7.16 8.43 3.78
C SER A 275 7.48 8.41 2.29
N VAL A 276 6.64 9.06 1.47
CA VAL A 276 6.80 9.12 0.02
C VAL A 276 8.13 9.76 -0.40
N ASN A 277 8.64 10.70 0.38
CA ASN A 277 9.93 11.33 0.13
C ASN A 277 11.08 10.32 0.07
N GLN A 278 11.03 9.25 0.87
CA GLN A 278 12.08 8.24 0.97
C GLN A 278 11.77 6.94 0.25
N HIS A 279 10.49 6.58 0.11
CA HIS A 279 10.07 5.30 -0.46
C HIS A 279 9.56 5.43 -1.90
N GLY A 280 9.18 6.64 -2.35
CA GLY A 280 8.40 6.81 -3.56
C GLY A 280 6.98 6.23 -3.40
N ASN A 281 6.30 6.06 -4.51
CA ASN A 281 4.99 5.39 -4.56
C ASN A 281 5.20 3.88 -4.68
N THR A 282 4.90 3.14 -3.63
CA THR A 282 5.01 1.66 -3.57
C THR A 282 3.65 0.97 -3.69
N SER A 283 2.63 1.63 -4.27
CA SER A 283 1.28 1.08 -4.49
C SER A 283 0.69 0.44 -3.22
N ALA A 284 0.31 -0.83 -3.25
CA ALA A 284 -0.29 -1.54 -2.11
C ALA A 284 0.63 -1.63 -0.88
N ALA A 285 1.95 -1.50 -1.06
CA ALA A 285 2.89 -1.51 0.05
C ALA A 285 3.01 -0.16 0.78
N SER A 286 2.52 0.95 0.20
CA SER A 286 2.79 2.29 0.71
C SER A 286 2.20 2.55 2.09
N VAL A 287 0.95 2.21 2.31
CA VAL A 287 0.26 2.41 3.59
C VAL A 287 0.87 1.53 4.70
N PRO A 288 1.07 0.22 4.52
CA PRO A 288 1.66 -0.60 5.58
C PRO A 288 3.12 -0.27 5.86
N LEU A 289 3.91 0.16 4.87
CA LEU A 289 5.26 0.70 5.08
C LEU A 289 5.24 1.97 5.94
N ALA A 290 4.34 2.91 5.63
CA ALA A 290 4.18 4.14 6.39
C ALA A 290 3.68 3.88 7.82
N LEU A 291 2.77 2.93 7.98
CA LEU A 291 2.24 2.51 9.28
C LEU A 291 3.35 1.93 10.18
N ASP A 292 4.15 0.99 9.67
CA ASP A 292 5.27 0.40 10.41
C ASP A 292 6.32 1.46 10.77
N LYS A 293 6.66 2.33 9.83
CA LYS A 293 7.59 3.45 10.07
C LYS A 293 7.08 4.39 11.16
N ALA A 294 5.81 4.76 11.13
CA ALA A 294 5.20 5.60 12.16
C ALA A 294 5.25 4.95 13.53
N HIS A 295 4.95 3.65 13.60
CA HIS A 295 4.99 2.91 14.86
C HIS A 295 6.42 2.78 15.41
N ARG A 296 7.38 2.36 14.59
CA ARG A 296 8.79 2.21 15.01
C ARG A 296 9.48 3.50 15.40
N SER A 297 9.09 4.62 14.80
CA SER A 297 9.60 5.95 15.16
C SER A 297 8.96 6.55 16.42
N GLY A 298 7.97 5.87 17.00
CA GLY A 298 7.22 6.38 18.16
C GLY A 298 6.20 7.47 17.85
N ARG A 299 6.00 7.79 16.56
CA ARG A 299 4.98 8.76 16.13
C ARG A 299 3.56 8.21 16.26
N LEU A 300 3.40 6.91 16.06
CA LEU A 300 2.14 6.18 16.26
C LEU A 300 2.21 5.42 17.58
N LYS A 301 1.24 5.65 18.44
CA LYS A 301 1.14 5.06 19.79
C LYS A 301 -0.12 4.24 19.93
N ARG A 302 -0.10 3.27 20.84
CA ARG A 302 -1.31 2.52 21.20
C ARG A 302 -2.39 3.47 21.74
N GLY A 303 -3.59 3.32 21.18
CA GLY A 303 -4.75 4.16 21.48
C GLY A 303 -4.98 5.31 20.51
N ASP A 304 -4.00 5.64 19.65
CA ASP A 304 -4.17 6.69 18.63
C ASP A 304 -5.28 6.32 17.63
N LEU A 305 -6.07 7.32 17.25
CA LEU A 305 -7.05 7.21 16.19
C LEU A 305 -6.36 7.45 14.84
N VAL A 306 -6.37 6.44 13.98
CA VAL A 306 -5.67 6.43 12.70
C VAL A 306 -6.66 6.35 11.55
N LEU A 307 -6.49 7.24 10.58
CA LEU A 307 -7.19 7.16 9.29
C LEU A 307 -6.20 6.64 8.22
N LEU A 308 -6.44 5.44 7.71
CA LEU A 308 -5.73 4.85 6.58
C LEU A 308 -6.54 5.06 5.31
N GLN A 309 -5.89 5.42 4.21
CA GLN A 309 -6.56 5.56 2.92
C GLN A 309 -5.72 5.01 1.77
N GLY A 310 -6.41 4.42 0.78
CA GLY A 310 -5.85 4.03 -0.50
C GLY A 310 -6.66 4.60 -1.66
N VAL A 311 -5.98 4.86 -2.76
CA VAL A 311 -6.59 5.24 -4.03
C VAL A 311 -5.68 4.73 -5.16
N GLY A 312 -6.25 4.13 -6.18
CA GLY A 312 -5.46 3.52 -7.24
C GLY A 312 -6.22 3.16 -8.49
N GLY A 313 -5.52 2.48 -9.37
CA GLY A 313 -6.09 1.97 -10.61
C GLY A 313 -7.36 1.14 -10.38
N GLY A 314 -8.20 1.14 -11.37
CA GLY A 314 -9.46 0.46 -11.30
C GLY A 314 -10.64 1.29 -11.82
N PHE A 315 -10.95 2.49 -11.41
CA PHE A 315 -10.40 3.27 -10.32
C PHE A 315 -10.94 2.76 -8.98
N THR A 316 -10.09 2.58 -7.98
CA THR A 316 -10.50 2.08 -6.66
C THR A 316 -10.10 3.07 -5.56
N TRP A 317 -10.86 3.11 -4.47
CA TRP A 317 -10.48 3.83 -3.25
C TRP A 317 -11.04 3.16 -2.01
N ALA A 318 -10.38 3.37 -0.91
CA ALA A 318 -10.77 2.80 0.36
C ALA A 318 -10.31 3.67 1.52
N SER A 319 -11.07 3.64 2.61
CA SER A 319 -10.69 4.24 3.88
C SER A 319 -10.94 3.25 5.01
N VAL A 320 -10.02 3.20 5.95
CA VAL A 320 -10.15 2.42 7.19
C VAL A 320 -9.84 3.35 8.36
N LEU A 321 -10.77 3.46 9.28
CA LEU A 321 -10.62 4.20 10.54
C LEU A 321 -10.44 3.20 11.66
N LEU A 322 -9.37 3.33 12.43
CA LEU A 322 -9.03 2.38 13.48
C LEU A 322 -8.41 3.06 14.69
N LYS A 323 -8.53 2.39 15.82
CA LYS A 323 -7.76 2.66 17.04
C LYS A 323 -6.58 1.69 17.07
N PHE A 324 -5.36 2.26 17.15
CA PHE A 324 -4.13 1.46 17.05
C PHE A 324 -3.76 0.73 18.35
#